data_3654a02104e6565cca3f8081de09fc42
#
_entry.id   3654a02104e6565cca3f8081de09fc42
#
_cell.length_a   1.000
_cell.length_b   1.000
_cell.length_c   1.000
_cell.angle_alpha   90.00
_cell.angle_beta   90.00
_cell.angle_gamma   90.00
#
_symmetry.space_group_name_H-M   'P 1'
#
loop_
_entity.id
_entity.type
_entity.pdbx_description
1 polymer ?
#
loop_
_entity_poly.entity_id
_entity_poly.type
_entity_poly.pdbx_seq_one_letter_code
_entity_poly.pdbx_strand_id
1 'polypeptide(L)'
;RKKAPKHLADFAPADRKAFAKESGFQPFRASQVANHYFSHLSNNPDEWTDIPAAERQAIADALTPKMIELVTTRTTDNGMTRKDLWKLHDGVLVESVLMRYTDRVTVCISSQAGCGMNCPFCATGQAGLTRNLSAAEITDQIVAAARACANGELPGGPTRLSNIVFMGMGEPLANYNAVVRTLRNITDPNPDGLGISAR
;
A
#
# COMPACT_ATOMS: atom_id res chain seq x y z
N ARG A 1 -10.63 -18.98 5.97
CA ARG A 1 -9.90 -17.98 5.15
C ARG A 1 -8.46 -17.90 5.66
N LYS A 2 -7.47 -17.94 4.78
CA LYS A 2 -6.06 -17.75 5.17
C LYS A 2 -5.88 -16.32 5.68
N LYS A 3 -5.22 -16.17 6.83
CA LYS A 3 -4.84 -14.86 7.37
C LYS A 3 -3.79 -14.23 6.44
N ALA A 4 -3.87 -12.91 6.22
CA ALA A 4 -2.85 -12.20 5.45
C ALA A 4 -1.46 -12.40 6.06
N PRO A 5 -0.39 -12.49 5.26
CA PRO A 5 0.96 -12.48 5.77
C PRO A 5 1.18 -11.23 6.64
N LYS A 6 1.98 -11.37 7.70
CA LYS A 6 2.40 -10.19 8.48
C LYS A 6 3.35 -9.36 7.62
N HIS A 7 3.19 -8.04 7.68
CA HIS A 7 4.01 -7.10 6.93
C HIS A 7 4.40 -5.93 7.84
N LEU A 8 5.56 -5.32 7.62
CA LEU A 8 6.07 -4.20 8.42
C LEU A 8 5.07 -3.04 8.55
N ALA A 9 4.27 -2.76 7.51
CA ALA A 9 3.25 -1.73 7.52
C ALA A 9 2.03 -2.03 8.41
N ASP A 10 1.86 -3.26 8.89
CA ASP A 10 0.81 -3.60 9.88
C ASP A 10 1.17 -3.14 11.29
N PHE A 11 2.43 -2.79 11.54
CA PHE A 11 2.96 -2.44 12.86
C PHE A 11 3.26 -0.94 13.00
N ALA A 12 3.11 -0.44 14.23
CA ALA A 12 3.60 0.89 14.58
C ALA A 12 5.14 0.94 14.49
N PRO A 13 5.77 2.09 14.21
CA PRO A 13 7.23 2.21 14.15
C PRO A 13 7.95 1.62 15.37
N ALA A 14 7.38 1.84 16.57
CA ALA A 14 7.93 1.29 17.82
C ALA A 14 7.95 -0.25 17.86
N ASP A 15 6.96 -0.89 17.22
CA ASP A 15 6.76 -2.35 17.25
C ASP A 15 7.51 -3.08 16.13
N ARG A 16 7.95 -2.37 15.09
CA ARG A 16 8.62 -2.95 13.92
C ARG A 16 9.93 -3.66 14.28
N LYS A 17 10.67 -3.15 15.29
CA LYS A 17 11.90 -3.79 15.79
C LYS A 17 11.61 -5.13 16.44
N ALA A 18 10.52 -5.22 17.21
CA ALA A 18 10.07 -6.49 17.80
C ALA A 18 9.66 -7.47 16.72
N PHE A 19 8.90 -7.02 15.72
CA PHE A 19 8.50 -7.84 14.57
C PHE A 19 9.70 -8.38 13.79
N ALA A 20 10.76 -7.57 13.55
CA ALA A 20 11.98 -8.05 12.89
C ALA A 20 12.67 -9.14 13.73
N LYS A 21 12.75 -8.95 15.06
CA LYS A 21 13.31 -9.95 15.97
C LYS A 21 12.51 -11.25 15.98
N GLU A 22 11.18 -11.18 16.04
CA GLU A 22 10.29 -12.34 15.95
C GLU A 22 10.43 -13.08 14.61
N SER A 23 10.78 -12.36 13.54
CA SER A 23 11.04 -12.91 12.21
C SER A 23 12.45 -13.49 12.04
N GLY A 24 13.28 -13.48 13.09
CA GLY A 24 14.62 -14.06 13.10
C GLY A 24 15.74 -13.10 12.66
N PHE A 25 15.46 -11.80 12.56
CA PHE A 25 16.44 -10.80 12.13
C PHE A 25 16.83 -9.83 13.24
N GLN A 26 17.95 -9.13 13.04
CA GLN A 26 18.37 -8.07 13.97
C GLN A 26 17.34 -6.93 13.97
N PRO A 27 16.97 -6.38 15.15
CA PRO A 27 15.92 -5.35 15.26
C PRO A 27 16.13 -4.13 14.37
N PHE A 28 17.38 -3.71 14.13
CA PHE A 28 17.69 -2.55 13.30
C PHE A 28 17.36 -2.75 11.81
N ARG A 29 17.23 -4.01 11.35
CA ARG A 29 16.81 -4.32 9.98
C ARG A 29 15.42 -3.75 9.66
N ALA A 30 14.55 -3.64 10.68
CA ALA A 30 13.25 -3.00 10.51
C ALA A 30 13.36 -1.55 10.03
N SER A 31 14.33 -0.80 10.54
CA SER A 31 14.53 0.60 10.13
C SER A 31 15.13 0.71 8.72
N GLN A 32 16.04 -0.19 8.35
CA GLN A 32 16.58 -0.24 6.98
C GLN A 32 15.45 -0.56 5.98
N VAL A 33 14.66 -1.61 6.25
CA VAL A 33 13.54 -2.00 5.40
C VAL A 33 12.48 -0.90 5.33
N ALA A 34 12.15 -0.24 6.45
CA ALA A 34 11.21 0.89 6.45
C ALA A 34 11.69 2.04 5.55
N ASN A 35 12.99 2.35 5.58
CA ASN A 35 13.56 3.37 4.71
C ASN A 35 13.46 3.00 3.22
N HIS A 36 13.77 1.75 2.86
CA HIS A 36 13.58 1.29 1.47
C HIS A 36 12.12 1.33 1.05
N TYR A 37 11.21 0.86 1.91
CA TYR A 37 9.79 0.76 1.61
C TYR A 37 9.10 2.13 1.51
N PHE A 38 9.28 3.02 2.50
CA PHE A 38 8.56 4.29 2.58
C PHE A 38 9.30 5.47 1.93
N SER A 39 10.65 5.53 2.04
CA SER A 39 11.42 6.68 1.52
C SER A 39 11.88 6.45 0.09
N HIS A 40 12.49 5.31 -0.18
CA HIS A 40 12.98 4.98 -1.53
C HIS A 40 11.91 4.38 -2.42
N LEU A 41 10.76 3.98 -1.86
CA LEU A 41 9.65 3.32 -2.56
C LEU A 41 10.10 2.06 -3.32
N SER A 42 11.21 1.44 -2.89
CA SER A 42 11.78 0.26 -3.52
C SER A 42 11.12 -1.02 -2.98
N ASN A 43 10.73 -1.89 -3.91
CA ASN A 43 10.28 -3.26 -3.63
C ASN A 43 11.24 -4.30 -4.20
N ASN A 44 12.40 -3.86 -4.69
CA ASN A 44 13.44 -4.74 -5.22
C ASN A 44 14.55 -4.90 -4.18
N PRO A 45 14.68 -6.10 -3.55
CA PRO A 45 15.72 -6.32 -2.54
C PRO A 45 17.14 -6.13 -3.07
N ASP A 46 17.39 -6.28 -4.37
CA ASP A 46 18.71 -6.08 -4.96
C ASP A 46 19.22 -4.64 -4.83
N GLU A 47 18.29 -3.68 -4.70
CA GLU A 47 18.59 -2.26 -4.53
C GLU A 47 18.94 -1.89 -3.06
N TRP A 48 18.77 -2.81 -2.10
CA TRP A 48 18.98 -2.57 -0.67
C TRP A 48 20.45 -2.71 -0.29
N THR A 49 21.28 -1.77 -0.73
CA THR A 49 22.73 -1.85 -0.65
C THR A 49 23.31 -1.77 0.77
N ASP A 50 22.53 -1.28 1.74
CA ASP A 50 22.84 -1.23 3.17
C ASP A 50 22.53 -2.56 3.91
N ILE A 51 22.02 -3.56 3.18
CA ILE A 51 21.76 -4.91 3.67
C ILE A 51 22.66 -5.90 2.91
N PRO A 52 23.34 -6.85 3.60
CA PRO A 52 24.15 -7.86 2.95
C PRO A 52 23.36 -8.63 1.87
N ALA A 53 23.96 -8.78 0.70
CA ALA A 53 23.27 -9.39 -0.46
C ALA A 53 22.64 -10.76 -0.15
N ALA A 54 23.32 -11.58 0.66
CA ALA A 54 22.85 -12.90 1.04
C ALA A 54 21.59 -12.91 1.92
N GLU A 55 21.29 -11.77 2.59
CA GLU A 55 20.15 -11.64 3.50
C GLU A 55 18.94 -10.91 2.89
N ARG A 56 19.15 -10.15 1.81
CA ARG A 56 18.14 -9.21 1.27
C ARG A 56 16.81 -9.89 0.97
N GLN A 57 16.82 -10.98 0.22
CA GLN A 57 15.60 -11.66 -0.18
C GLN A 57 14.86 -12.25 1.03
N ALA A 58 15.58 -12.91 1.95
CA ALA A 58 14.99 -13.48 3.15
C ALA A 58 14.35 -12.40 4.05
N ILE A 59 14.99 -11.24 4.18
CA ILE A 59 14.46 -10.10 4.93
C ILE A 59 13.23 -9.52 4.23
N ALA A 60 13.27 -9.36 2.91
CA ALA A 60 12.13 -8.86 2.14
C ALA A 60 10.92 -9.80 2.27
N ASP A 61 11.11 -11.10 2.09
CA ASP A 61 10.05 -12.10 2.20
C ASP A 61 9.42 -12.15 3.61
N ALA A 62 10.21 -11.87 4.65
CA ALA A 62 9.74 -11.90 6.02
C ALA A 62 9.10 -10.59 6.50
N LEU A 63 9.67 -9.43 6.13
CA LEU A 63 9.25 -8.13 6.66
C LEU A 63 8.35 -7.34 5.71
N THR A 64 8.50 -7.54 4.40
CA THR A 64 7.71 -6.89 3.34
C THR A 64 7.27 -7.88 2.27
N PRO A 65 6.59 -8.99 2.66
CA PRO A 65 6.05 -9.92 1.67
C PRO A 65 5.11 -9.19 0.72
N LYS A 66 5.05 -9.63 -0.52
CA LYS A 66 4.18 -9.05 -1.54
C LYS A 66 2.70 -9.18 -1.13
N MET A 67 2.05 -8.06 -0.82
CA MET A 67 0.65 -8.04 -0.38
C MET A 67 -0.33 -7.96 -1.53
N ILE A 68 0.05 -7.29 -2.62
CA ILE A 68 -0.77 -7.08 -3.81
C ILE A 68 0.00 -7.47 -5.06
N GLU A 69 -0.68 -8.02 -6.04
CA GLU A 69 -0.14 -8.38 -7.36
C GLU A 69 -0.98 -7.70 -8.44
N LEU A 70 -0.32 -6.95 -9.33
CA LEU A 70 -1.02 -6.29 -10.44
C LEU A 70 -1.52 -7.34 -11.45
N VAL A 71 -2.83 -7.36 -11.67
CA VAL A 71 -3.48 -8.25 -12.65
C VAL A 71 -3.61 -7.55 -13.99
N THR A 72 -4.11 -6.32 -13.97
CA THR A 72 -4.29 -5.51 -15.18
C THR A 72 -4.38 -4.04 -14.85
N THR A 73 -4.04 -3.22 -15.82
CA THR A 73 -4.18 -1.77 -15.77
C THR A 73 -5.07 -1.30 -16.91
N ARG A 74 -5.95 -0.36 -16.61
CA ARG A 74 -6.72 0.39 -17.63
C ARG A 74 -6.45 1.87 -17.47
N THR A 75 -6.26 2.56 -18.59
CA THR A 75 -6.02 4.00 -18.63
C THR A 75 -7.10 4.71 -19.44
N THR A 76 -7.40 5.94 -19.03
CA THR A 76 -8.28 6.87 -19.74
C THR A 76 -7.74 8.30 -19.62
N ASP A 77 -8.41 9.28 -20.16
CA ASP A 77 -8.02 10.70 -20.14
C ASP A 77 -6.58 10.92 -20.64
N ASN A 78 -6.26 10.33 -21.80
CA ASN A 78 -4.90 10.37 -22.37
C ASN A 78 -3.80 9.84 -21.40
N GLY A 79 -4.15 8.88 -20.55
CA GLY A 79 -3.25 8.29 -19.55
C GLY A 79 -3.21 9.01 -18.22
N MET A 80 -3.94 10.12 -18.03
CA MET A 80 -3.99 10.87 -16.78
C MET A 80 -4.74 10.12 -15.67
N THR A 81 -5.62 9.20 -16.02
CA THR A 81 -6.33 8.32 -15.09
C THR A 81 -5.93 6.87 -15.36
N ARG A 82 -5.46 6.19 -14.32
CA ARG A 82 -5.04 4.78 -14.33
C ARG A 82 -5.80 4.01 -13.28
N LYS A 83 -6.52 2.97 -13.68
CA LYS A 83 -7.19 2.03 -12.80
C LYS A 83 -6.41 0.72 -12.79
N ASP A 84 -5.97 0.30 -11.61
CA ASP A 84 -5.25 -0.94 -11.39
C ASP A 84 -6.14 -1.95 -10.68
N LEU A 85 -6.14 -3.19 -11.18
CA LEU A 85 -6.78 -4.34 -10.54
C LEU A 85 -5.69 -5.16 -9.84
N TRP A 86 -5.83 -5.34 -8.54
CA TRP A 86 -4.90 -6.03 -7.68
C TRP A 86 -5.46 -7.36 -7.21
N LYS A 87 -4.62 -8.41 -7.25
CA LYS A 87 -4.89 -9.69 -6.62
C LYS A 87 -4.20 -9.73 -5.26
N LEU A 88 -4.95 -10.04 -4.21
CA LEU A 88 -4.48 -10.21 -2.85
C LEU A 88 -3.95 -11.64 -2.62
N HIS A 89 -3.29 -11.88 -1.48
CA HIS A 89 -2.67 -13.18 -1.13
C HIS A 89 -3.62 -14.38 -1.18
N ASP A 90 -4.92 -14.17 -1.01
CA ASP A 90 -5.98 -15.19 -1.02
C ASP A 90 -6.74 -15.27 -2.36
N GLY A 91 -6.25 -14.56 -3.38
CA GLY A 91 -6.83 -14.52 -4.72
C GLY A 91 -7.99 -13.54 -4.89
N VAL A 92 -8.41 -12.86 -3.83
CA VAL A 92 -9.48 -11.84 -3.90
C VAL A 92 -8.96 -10.60 -4.64
N LEU A 93 -9.85 -9.95 -5.39
CA LEU A 93 -9.50 -8.80 -6.22
C LEU A 93 -9.99 -7.50 -5.60
N VAL A 94 -9.17 -6.46 -5.67
CA VAL A 94 -9.52 -5.08 -5.30
C VAL A 94 -8.99 -4.10 -6.34
N GLU A 95 -9.55 -2.90 -6.36
CA GLU A 95 -9.16 -1.87 -7.33
C GLU A 95 -8.57 -0.65 -6.63
N SER A 96 -7.66 0.04 -7.32
CA SER A 96 -7.25 1.41 -7.02
C SER A 96 -7.25 2.26 -8.27
N VAL A 97 -7.43 3.58 -8.10
CA VAL A 97 -7.43 4.52 -9.22
C VAL A 97 -6.44 5.65 -8.93
N LEU A 98 -5.46 5.81 -9.80
CA LEU A 98 -4.47 6.88 -9.74
C LEU A 98 -4.83 7.94 -10.79
N MET A 99 -4.96 9.19 -10.35
CA MET A 99 -5.43 10.31 -11.17
C MET A 99 -4.44 11.47 -11.07
N ARG A 100 -3.93 11.93 -12.21
CA ARG A 100 -3.09 13.11 -12.28
C ARG A 100 -3.91 14.31 -12.75
N TYR A 101 -3.91 15.34 -11.94
CA TYR A 101 -4.46 16.66 -12.25
C TYR A 101 -3.32 17.64 -12.52
N THR A 102 -3.66 18.87 -12.88
CA THR A 102 -2.68 19.94 -13.17
C THR A 102 -1.84 20.29 -11.94
N ASP A 103 -2.45 20.28 -10.76
CA ASP A 103 -1.90 20.77 -9.50
C ASP A 103 -1.65 19.66 -8.44
N ARG A 104 -2.13 18.43 -8.68
CA ARG A 104 -2.05 17.35 -7.71
C ARG A 104 -2.11 15.97 -8.37
N VAL A 105 -1.66 14.96 -7.65
CA VAL A 105 -1.91 13.56 -7.98
C VAL A 105 -2.66 12.90 -6.84
N THR A 106 -3.77 12.26 -7.16
CA THR A 106 -4.66 11.61 -6.20
C THR A 106 -4.69 10.10 -6.45
N VAL A 107 -4.56 9.30 -5.40
CA VAL A 107 -4.91 7.88 -5.47
C VAL A 107 -6.18 7.60 -4.67
N CYS A 108 -7.11 6.90 -5.30
CA CYS A 108 -8.32 6.33 -4.68
C CYS A 108 -8.02 4.87 -4.36
N ILE A 109 -8.14 4.48 -3.09
CA ILE A 109 -7.76 3.15 -2.59
C ILE A 109 -8.94 2.41 -1.98
N SER A 110 -8.84 1.07 -1.98
CA SER A 110 -9.80 0.17 -1.37
C SER A 110 -9.39 -0.17 0.07
N SER A 111 -10.36 -0.22 0.98
CA SER A 111 -10.20 -0.59 2.38
C SER A 111 -10.77 -1.97 2.73
N GLN A 112 -11.63 -2.50 1.89
CA GLN A 112 -12.22 -3.83 2.02
C GLN A 112 -12.26 -4.52 0.65
N ALA A 113 -12.33 -5.83 0.64
CA ALA A 113 -12.69 -6.63 -0.52
C ALA A 113 -14.21 -6.81 -0.51
N GLY A 114 -14.92 -6.13 -1.42
CA GLY A 114 -16.36 -5.94 -1.34
C GLY A 114 -16.76 -4.89 -0.30
N CYS A 115 -18.04 -4.77 0.02
CA CYS A 115 -18.55 -3.82 1.01
C CYS A 115 -19.85 -4.35 1.64
N GLY A 116 -19.94 -4.26 2.97
CA GLY A 116 -21.11 -4.71 3.72
C GLY A 116 -22.23 -3.67 3.85
N MET A 117 -22.06 -2.45 3.33
CA MET A 117 -23.04 -1.36 3.49
C MET A 117 -24.29 -1.52 2.63
N ASN A 118 -24.22 -2.35 1.58
CA ASN A 118 -25.34 -2.65 0.67
C ASN A 118 -26.06 -1.41 0.12
N CYS A 119 -25.31 -0.35 -0.20
CA CYS A 119 -25.88 0.85 -0.79
C CYS A 119 -26.49 0.52 -2.17
N PRO A 120 -27.74 0.89 -2.47
CA PRO A 120 -28.47 0.44 -3.67
C PRO A 120 -27.87 0.99 -4.98
N PHE A 121 -27.12 2.06 -4.92
CA PHE A 121 -26.46 2.69 -6.07
C PHE A 121 -24.99 2.22 -6.27
N CYS A 122 -24.45 1.38 -5.38
CA CYS A 122 -23.04 0.99 -5.37
C CYS A 122 -22.86 -0.47 -5.79
N ALA A 123 -22.21 -0.70 -6.93
CA ALA A 123 -21.94 -2.08 -7.42
C ALA A 123 -21.13 -2.91 -6.42
N THR A 124 -20.15 -2.31 -5.76
CA THR A 124 -19.34 -2.99 -4.71
C THR A 124 -20.22 -3.41 -3.54
N GLY A 125 -21.17 -2.56 -3.11
CA GLY A 125 -22.09 -2.87 -2.00
C GLY A 125 -23.03 -4.02 -2.33
N GLN A 126 -23.51 -4.09 -3.58
CA GLN A 126 -24.40 -5.16 -4.05
C GLN A 126 -23.70 -6.53 -4.08
N ALA A 127 -22.38 -6.58 -4.29
CA ALA A 127 -21.61 -7.80 -4.28
C ALA A 127 -21.35 -8.36 -2.86
N GLY A 128 -21.65 -7.57 -1.82
CA GLY A 128 -21.42 -7.94 -0.42
C GLY A 128 -19.97 -7.83 0.02
N LEU A 129 -19.74 -8.12 1.30
CA LEU A 129 -18.42 -8.08 1.93
C LEU A 129 -17.74 -9.45 1.88
N THR A 130 -16.55 -9.50 1.29
CA THR A 130 -15.69 -10.68 1.37
C THR A 130 -14.85 -10.64 2.65
N ARG A 131 -14.08 -9.58 2.87
CA ARG A 131 -13.28 -9.34 4.09
C ARG A 131 -12.73 -7.92 4.18
N ASN A 132 -12.28 -7.55 5.37
CA ASN A 132 -11.45 -6.38 5.59
C ASN A 132 -10.04 -6.60 5.00
N LEU A 133 -9.41 -5.54 4.50
CA LEU A 133 -8.00 -5.53 4.14
C LEU A 133 -7.15 -5.29 5.40
N SER A 134 -5.92 -5.83 5.43
CA SER A 134 -4.93 -5.45 6.43
C SER A 134 -4.41 -4.03 6.16
N ALA A 135 -3.77 -3.42 7.16
CA ALA A 135 -3.14 -2.11 6.97
C ALA A 135 -2.07 -2.15 5.88
N ALA A 136 -1.34 -3.25 5.78
CA ALA A 136 -0.33 -3.46 4.74
C ALA A 136 -0.96 -3.56 3.34
N GLU A 137 -2.04 -4.31 3.16
CA GLU A 137 -2.74 -4.41 1.87
C GLU A 137 -3.29 -3.06 1.40
N ILE A 138 -3.72 -2.20 2.35
CA ILE A 138 -4.15 -0.84 2.03
C ILE A 138 -2.93 0.04 1.71
N THR A 139 -1.88 -0.01 2.54
CA THR A 139 -0.67 0.79 2.37
C THR A 139 0.06 0.46 1.06
N ASP A 140 0.11 -0.81 0.67
CA ASP A 140 0.77 -1.25 -0.57
C ASP A 140 0.15 -0.65 -1.84
N GLN A 141 -1.17 -0.43 -1.87
CA GLN A 141 -1.83 0.30 -2.96
C GLN A 141 -1.29 1.73 -3.08
N ILE A 142 -1.04 2.38 -1.94
CA ILE A 142 -0.53 3.76 -1.87
C ILE A 142 0.94 3.81 -2.27
N VAL A 143 1.76 2.88 -1.75
CA VAL A 143 3.19 2.80 -2.09
C VAL A 143 3.38 2.47 -3.57
N ALA A 144 2.56 1.58 -4.14
CA ALA A 144 2.57 1.30 -5.58
C ALA A 144 2.23 2.54 -6.42
N ALA A 145 1.22 3.32 -6.00
CA ALA A 145 0.87 4.57 -6.65
C ALA A 145 1.98 5.64 -6.50
N ALA A 146 2.59 5.76 -5.32
CA ALA A 146 3.70 6.68 -5.08
C ALA A 146 4.91 6.34 -5.95
N ARG A 147 5.22 5.05 -6.09
CA ARG A 147 6.29 4.54 -6.97
C ARG A 147 6.00 4.84 -8.43
N ALA A 148 4.78 4.58 -8.90
CA ALA A 148 4.38 4.91 -10.27
C ALA A 148 4.51 6.42 -10.56
N CYS A 149 4.18 7.29 -9.60
CA CYS A 149 4.40 8.72 -9.70
C CYS A 149 5.89 9.08 -9.78
N ALA A 150 6.71 8.53 -8.88
CA ALA A 150 8.16 8.78 -8.83
C ALA A 150 8.87 8.31 -10.09
N ASN A 151 8.44 7.20 -10.66
CA ASN A 151 8.97 6.64 -11.91
C ASN A 151 8.46 7.36 -13.17
N GLY A 152 7.51 8.30 -13.06
CA GLY A 152 6.95 9.01 -14.22
C GLY A 152 6.07 8.13 -15.12
N GLU A 153 5.39 7.15 -14.55
CA GLU A 153 4.51 6.22 -15.30
C GLU A 153 3.21 6.88 -15.80
N LEU A 154 2.90 8.11 -15.34
CA LEU A 154 1.79 8.91 -15.85
C LEU A 154 2.33 10.02 -16.77
N PRO A 155 1.53 10.46 -17.77
CA PRO A 155 1.90 11.59 -18.62
C PRO A 155 2.34 12.82 -17.82
N GLY A 156 3.35 13.54 -18.30
CA GLY A 156 3.92 14.71 -17.63
C GLY A 156 5.14 14.41 -16.75
N GLY A 157 5.64 13.15 -16.77
CA GLY A 157 6.90 12.74 -16.13
C GLY A 157 6.82 12.57 -14.61
N PRO A 158 7.98 12.35 -13.95
CA PRO A 158 8.07 12.09 -12.53
C PRO A 158 7.38 13.18 -11.69
N THR A 159 6.67 12.74 -10.66
CA THR A 159 5.93 13.62 -9.74
C THR A 159 5.78 12.95 -8.38
N ARG A 160 5.24 13.68 -7.41
CA ARG A 160 4.94 13.14 -6.07
C ARG A 160 3.45 12.85 -5.95
N LEU A 161 3.10 11.70 -5.37
CA LEU A 161 1.75 11.46 -4.88
C LEU A 161 1.43 12.45 -3.75
N SER A 162 0.38 13.25 -3.91
CA SER A 162 0.06 14.35 -3.00
C SER A 162 -1.27 14.18 -2.26
N ASN A 163 -2.15 13.32 -2.75
CA ASN A 163 -3.49 13.17 -2.20
C ASN A 163 -3.96 11.71 -2.21
N ILE A 164 -4.62 11.29 -1.13
CA ILE A 164 -5.10 9.93 -0.96
C ILE A 164 -6.55 9.99 -0.50
N VAL A 165 -7.42 9.23 -1.14
CA VAL A 165 -8.84 9.15 -0.78
C VAL A 165 -9.26 7.68 -0.61
N PHE A 166 -9.99 7.40 0.46
CA PHE A 166 -10.54 6.08 0.78
C PHE A 166 -11.94 5.93 0.17
N MET A 167 -12.02 6.07 -1.15
CA MET A 167 -13.27 6.06 -1.91
C MET A 167 -13.33 4.91 -2.92
N GLY A 168 -12.48 3.90 -2.77
CA GLY A 168 -12.51 2.66 -3.54
C GLY A 168 -13.51 1.66 -2.98
N MET A 169 -13.15 0.37 -2.99
CA MET A 169 -14.01 -0.69 -2.45
C MET A 169 -13.97 -0.68 -0.92
N GLY A 170 -15.18 -0.77 -0.31
CA GLY A 170 -15.35 -0.89 1.14
C GLY A 170 -15.75 0.39 1.84
N GLU A 171 -16.23 0.22 3.09
CA GLU A 171 -16.48 1.31 4.03
C GLU A 171 -15.27 1.45 4.98
N PRO A 172 -14.50 2.54 4.91
CA PRO A 172 -13.28 2.70 5.71
C PRO A 172 -13.53 2.59 7.22
N LEU A 173 -14.62 3.16 7.72
CA LEU A 173 -14.94 3.13 9.15
C LEU A 173 -15.33 1.73 9.64
N ALA A 174 -15.79 0.84 8.76
CA ALA A 174 -16.02 -0.57 9.09
C ALA A 174 -14.71 -1.39 9.17
N ASN A 175 -13.57 -0.81 8.73
CA ASN A 175 -12.23 -1.38 8.89
C ASN A 175 -11.31 -0.42 9.67
N TYR A 176 -11.83 0.19 10.74
CA TYR A 176 -11.27 1.33 11.45
C TYR A 176 -9.79 1.15 11.84
N ASN A 177 -9.44 0.03 12.49
CA ASN A 177 -8.08 -0.17 12.99
C ASN A 177 -7.02 -0.22 11.86
N ALA A 178 -7.33 -0.91 10.76
CA ALA A 178 -6.43 -0.98 9.61
C ALA A 178 -6.32 0.37 8.90
N VAL A 179 -7.44 1.09 8.76
CA VAL A 179 -7.46 2.44 8.17
C VAL A 179 -6.66 3.43 9.01
N VAL A 180 -6.84 3.45 10.34
CA VAL A 180 -6.06 4.32 11.23
C VAL A 180 -4.57 3.98 11.17
N ARG A 181 -4.21 2.69 11.13
CA ARG A 181 -2.81 2.29 10.94
C ARG A 181 -2.25 2.78 9.60
N THR A 182 -3.03 2.65 8.53
CA THR A 182 -2.67 3.16 7.20
C THR A 182 -2.50 4.68 7.20
N LEU A 183 -3.41 5.42 7.82
CA LEU A 183 -3.31 6.88 7.94
C LEU A 183 -1.98 7.29 8.59
N ARG A 184 -1.54 6.60 9.64
CA ARG A 184 -0.23 6.84 10.25
C ARG A 184 0.92 6.49 9.31
N ASN A 185 0.88 5.36 8.60
CA ASN A 185 1.87 5.03 7.58
C ASN A 185 1.98 6.09 6.49
N ILE A 186 0.88 6.79 6.18
CA ILE A 186 0.85 7.90 5.21
C ILE A 186 1.46 9.17 5.80
N THR A 187 1.11 9.51 7.04
CA THR A 187 1.40 10.84 7.64
C THR A 187 2.67 10.86 8.48
N ASP A 188 3.09 9.73 9.03
CA ASP A 188 4.34 9.67 9.78
C ASP A 188 5.51 10.10 8.88
N PRO A 189 6.49 10.86 9.42
CA PRO A 189 7.62 11.32 8.63
C PRO A 189 8.51 10.15 8.19
N ASN A 190 9.23 10.35 7.08
CA ASN A 190 10.25 9.40 6.66
C ASN A 190 11.32 9.20 7.77
N PRO A 191 11.85 7.99 7.96
CA PRO A 191 11.57 6.76 7.22
C PRO A 191 10.40 5.93 7.76
N ASP A 192 9.66 6.40 8.75
CA ASP A 192 8.61 5.63 9.42
C ASP A 192 7.28 5.62 8.66
N GLY A 193 7.10 6.53 7.71
CA GLY A 193 5.96 6.64 6.82
C GLY A 193 6.27 7.43 5.56
N LEU A 194 5.23 7.77 4.78
CA LEU A 194 5.37 8.47 3.51
C LEU A 194 5.54 10.00 3.65
N GLY A 195 5.35 10.56 4.84
CA GLY A 195 5.45 11.99 5.12
C GLY A 195 4.45 12.85 4.32
N ILE A 196 3.27 12.31 4.00
CA ILE A 196 2.21 13.07 3.32
C ILE A 196 1.41 13.82 4.37
N SER A 197 1.32 15.14 4.24
CA SER A 197 0.62 16.01 5.19
C SER A 197 -0.87 15.66 5.28
N ALA A 198 -1.37 15.48 6.50
CA ALA A 198 -2.80 15.42 6.76
C ALA A 198 -3.41 16.81 6.62
N ARG A 199 -4.51 16.94 5.87
CA ARG A 199 -5.26 18.18 5.69
C ARG A 199 -6.74 17.92 5.91
#